data_bdec1d8524eb6fcba5435b2ff0c65936
#
_entry.id   bdec1d8524eb6fcba5435b2ff0c65936
#
_cell.length_a   1.000
_cell.length_b   1.000
_cell.length_c   1.000
_cell.angle_alpha   90.00
_cell.angle_beta   90.00
_cell.angle_gamma   90.00
#
_symmetry.space_group_name_H-M   'P 1'
#
loop_
_entity.id
_entity.type
_entity.pdbx_description
1 polymer ?
#
loop_
_entity_poly.entity_id
_entity_poly.type
_entity_poly.pdbx_seq_one_letter_code
_entity_poly.pdbx_strand_id
1 'polypeptide(L)'
;YESQPEQAVAILEKEWSLIKKSSLMQVALYRDDAYVMQARALLSLHDSGKASDKQFKNLVSIIGNLIGSKRQVAKAYGYLLRAGLSGRGGMEKKIIDDLARSSSHFDELAMKLCASAANARIAQVETGQTSMSLPEGHLTFMKKEGIRQPEKWLNLVAPGFNRLV
;
A
#
# COMPACT_ATOMS: atom_id res chain seq x y z
N TYR A 1 -1.04 -1.06 -12.53
CA TYR A 1 -1.84 -0.25 -13.46
C TYR A 1 -2.90 -1.07 -14.21
N GLU A 2 -2.60 -2.33 -14.51
CA GLU A 2 -3.47 -3.21 -15.31
C GLU A 2 -4.48 -4.00 -14.47
N SER A 3 -4.50 -3.79 -13.16
CA SER A 3 -5.42 -4.46 -12.22
C SER A 3 -5.41 -6.00 -12.31
N GLN A 4 -4.22 -6.58 -12.50
CA GLN A 4 -4.00 -8.03 -12.62
C GLN A 4 -3.16 -8.56 -11.44
N PRO A 5 -3.71 -8.58 -10.21
CA PRO A 5 -2.95 -8.94 -9.01
C PRO A 5 -2.45 -10.38 -9.03
N GLU A 6 -3.17 -11.32 -9.66
CA GLU A 6 -2.76 -12.72 -9.81
C GLU A 6 -1.46 -12.85 -10.60
N GLN A 7 -1.36 -12.14 -11.73
CA GLN A 7 -0.15 -12.16 -12.57
C GLN A 7 1.03 -11.51 -11.84
N ALA A 8 0.79 -10.38 -11.15
CA ALA A 8 1.81 -9.71 -10.37
C ALA A 8 2.38 -10.62 -9.27
N VAL A 9 1.51 -11.31 -8.52
CA VAL A 9 1.94 -12.25 -7.49
C VAL A 9 2.65 -13.45 -8.10
N ALA A 10 2.16 -14.03 -9.20
CA ALA A 10 2.80 -15.17 -9.86
C ALA A 10 4.22 -14.84 -10.34
N ILE A 11 4.43 -13.67 -10.94
CA ILE A 11 5.75 -13.19 -11.36
C ILE A 11 6.67 -13.04 -10.13
N LEU A 12 6.19 -12.36 -9.08
CA LEU A 12 6.97 -12.17 -7.87
C LEU A 12 7.33 -13.50 -7.19
N GLU A 13 6.41 -14.43 -7.07
CA GLU A 13 6.68 -15.75 -6.46
C GLU A 13 7.71 -16.55 -7.26
N LYS A 14 7.62 -16.52 -8.60
CA LYS A 14 8.59 -17.16 -9.48
C LYS A 14 10.00 -16.61 -9.29
N GLU A 15 10.15 -15.29 -9.26
CA GLU A 15 11.46 -14.63 -9.20
C GLU A 15 11.96 -14.43 -7.75
N TRP A 16 11.11 -14.67 -6.72
CA TRP A 16 11.42 -14.33 -5.34
C TRP A 16 12.65 -15.06 -4.78
N SER A 17 12.89 -16.27 -5.22
CA SER A 17 14.07 -17.04 -4.80
C SER A 17 15.38 -16.39 -5.31
N LEU A 18 15.36 -15.84 -6.52
CA LEU A 18 16.49 -15.12 -7.10
C LEU A 18 16.69 -13.77 -6.42
N ILE A 19 15.60 -13.03 -6.21
CA ILE A 19 15.62 -11.76 -5.48
C ILE A 19 16.24 -11.96 -4.08
N LYS A 20 15.80 -12.96 -3.32
CA LYS A 20 16.33 -13.24 -1.98
C LYS A 20 17.81 -13.60 -1.94
N LYS A 21 18.31 -14.29 -2.98
CA LYS A 21 19.73 -14.68 -3.09
C LYS A 21 20.61 -13.54 -3.58
N SER A 22 20.03 -12.49 -4.13
CA SER A 22 20.79 -11.36 -4.65
C SER A 22 21.43 -10.55 -3.52
N SER A 23 22.64 -10.02 -3.75
CA SER A 23 23.30 -9.13 -2.82
C SER A 23 22.52 -7.83 -2.55
N LEU A 24 21.59 -7.46 -3.43
CA LEU A 24 20.73 -6.30 -3.27
C LEU A 24 19.85 -6.41 -2.02
N MET A 25 19.47 -7.63 -1.60
CA MET A 25 18.68 -7.84 -0.38
C MET A 25 19.46 -7.56 0.91
N GLN A 26 20.79 -7.45 0.85
CA GLN A 26 21.63 -7.01 1.97
C GLN A 26 21.55 -5.48 2.16
N VAL A 27 21.24 -4.74 1.09
CA VAL A 27 21.04 -3.30 1.14
C VAL A 27 19.61 -3.00 1.57
N ALA A 28 19.46 -2.34 2.72
CA ALA A 28 18.16 -2.09 3.34
C ALA A 28 17.17 -1.38 2.39
N LEU A 29 17.67 -0.48 1.54
CA LEU A 29 16.86 0.23 0.54
C LEU A 29 16.14 -0.74 -0.40
N TYR A 30 16.91 -1.56 -1.10
CA TYR A 30 16.36 -2.49 -2.10
C TYR A 30 15.50 -3.58 -1.46
N ARG A 31 15.89 -4.04 -0.28
CA ARG A 31 15.11 -5.02 0.48
C ARG A 31 13.73 -4.46 0.87
N ASP A 32 13.68 -3.25 1.41
CA ASP A 32 12.43 -2.63 1.81
C ASP A 32 11.52 -2.36 0.60
N ASP A 33 12.08 -1.90 -0.52
CA ASP A 33 11.35 -1.68 -1.77
C ASP A 33 10.78 -2.99 -2.33
N ALA A 34 11.57 -4.07 -2.33
CA ALA A 34 11.10 -5.39 -2.74
C ALA A 34 9.94 -5.89 -1.87
N TYR A 35 10.02 -5.68 -0.54
CA TYR A 35 8.94 -6.03 0.38
C TYR A 35 7.69 -5.16 0.17
N VAL A 36 7.85 -3.86 -0.09
CA VAL A 36 6.70 -2.98 -0.41
C VAL A 36 6.01 -3.44 -1.68
N MET A 37 6.76 -3.76 -2.74
CA MET A 37 6.19 -4.28 -4.00
C MET A 37 5.43 -5.60 -3.77
N GLN A 38 6.03 -6.54 -3.04
CA GLN A 38 5.40 -7.82 -2.72
C GLN A 38 4.14 -7.64 -1.89
N ALA A 39 4.19 -6.79 -0.86
CA ALA A 39 3.04 -6.54 0.00
C ALA A 39 1.87 -5.89 -0.76
N ARG A 40 2.14 -4.93 -1.66
CA ARG A 40 1.12 -4.33 -2.52
C ARG A 40 0.43 -5.35 -3.42
N ALA A 41 1.19 -6.23 -4.08
CA ALA A 41 0.63 -7.27 -4.93
C ALA A 41 -0.22 -8.27 -4.12
N LEU A 42 0.29 -8.74 -2.98
CA LEU A 42 -0.43 -9.65 -2.09
C LEU A 42 -1.69 -9.01 -1.49
N LEU A 43 -1.64 -7.73 -1.12
CA LEU A 43 -2.80 -7.02 -0.58
C LEU A 43 -3.86 -6.83 -1.65
N SER A 44 -3.49 -6.49 -2.88
CA SER A 44 -4.42 -6.41 -4.01
C SER A 44 -5.07 -7.77 -4.32
N LEU A 45 -4.29 -8.87 -4.24
CA LEU A 45 -4.80 -10.21 -4.40
C LEU A 45 -5.76 -10.60 -3.27
N HIS A 46 -5.41 -10.26 -2.03
CA HIS A 46 -6.27 -10.46 -0.86
C HIS A 46 -7.58 -9.66 -0.99
N ASP A 47 -7.51 -8.42 -1.42
CA ASP A 47 -8.66 -7.54 -1.63
C ASP A 47 -9.61 -8.10 -2.71
N SER A 48 -9.09 -8.78 -3.72
CA SER A 48 -9.90 -9.49 -4.72
C SER A 48 -10.52 -10.80 -4.21
N GLY A 49 -10.17 -11.25 -3.00
CA GLY A 49 -10.65 -12.50 -2.39
C GLY A 49 -9.96 -13.77 -2.89
N LYS A 50 -8.82 -13.64 -3.58
CA LYS A 50 -8.11 -14.76 -4.24
C LYS A 50 -6.80 -15.16 -3.54
N ALA A 51 -6.42 -14.48 -2.46
CA ALA A 51 -5.21 -14.84 -1.71
C ALA A 51 -5.42 -16.12 -0.89
N SER A 52 -4.44 -17.01 -0.93
CA SER A 52 -4.39 -18.19 -0.06
C SER A 52 -3.99 -17.79 1.37
N ASP A 53 -4.27 -18.67 2.35
CA ASP A 53 -3.85 -18.46 3.75
C ASP A 53 -2.34 -18.27 3.90
N LYS A 54 -1.55 -18.99 3.10
CA LYS A 54 -0.09 -18.82 3.08
C LYS A 54 0.32 -17.41 2.61
N GLN A 55 -0.31 -16.94 1.56
CA GLN A 55 -0.06 -15.60 1.03
C GLN A 55 -0.51 -14.51 2.01
N PHE A 56 -1.65 -14.71 2.67
CA PHE A 56 -2.13 -13.81 3.72
C PHE A 56 -1.15 -13.72 4.90
N LYS A 57 -0.69 -14.87 5.43
CA LYS A 57 0.30 -14.92 6.52
C LYS A 57 1.62 -14.23 6.12
N ASN A 58 2.06 -14.43 4.88
CA ASN A 58 3.25 -13.76 4.35
C ASN A 58 3.05 -12.24 4.29
N LEU A 59 1.90 -11.76 3.79
CA LEU A 59 1.54 -10.34 3.76
C LEU A 59 1.61 -9.71 5.15
N VAL A 60 0.99 -10.33 6.16
CA VAL A 60 1.01 -9.84 7.55
C VAL A 60 2.44 -9.75 8.08
N SER A 61 3.26 -10.75 7.81
CA SER A 61 4.68 -10.78 8.21
C SER A 61 5.48 -9.65 7.56
N ILE A 62 5.30 -9.42 6.25
CA ILE A 62 5.99 -8.36 5.53
C ILE A 62 5.60 -6.98 6.09
N ILE A 63 4.32 -6.73 6.31
CA ILE A 63 3.82 -5.47 6.88
C ILE A 63 4.44 -5.25 8.27
N GLY A 64 4.48 -6.28 9.13
CA GLY A 64 5.11 -6.21 10.43
C GLY A 64 6.60 -5.83 10.35
N ASN A 65 7.34 -6.44 9.41
CA ASN A 65 8.75 -6.14 9.19
C ASN A 65 8.98 -4.70 8.69
N LEU A 66 8.13 -4.19 7.81
CA LEU A 66 8.20 -2.82 7.32
C LEU A 66 7.97 -1.81 8.46
N ILE A 67 6.96 -2.04 9.32
CA ILE A 67 6.68 -1.17 10.47
C ILE A 67 7.83 -1.23 11.50
N GLY A 68 8.43 -2.40 11.71
CA GLY A 68 9.59 -2.60 12.59
C GLY A 68 10.92 -2.09 12.03
N SER A 69 10.98 -1.67 10.76
CA SER A 69 12.21 -1.17 10.14
C SER A 69 12.73 0.09 10.83
N LYS A 70 14.05 0.29 10.84
CA LYS A 70 14.67 1.54 11.27
C LYS A 70 14.46 2.67 10.26
N ARG A 71 14.10 2.37 9.03
CA ARG A 71 13.94 3.36 7.95
C ARG A 71 12.52 3.93 7.95
N GLN A 72 12.43 5.25 8.00
CA GLN A 72 11.15 5.97 8.04
C GLN A 72 10.26 5.67 6.81
N VAL A 73 10.87 5.57 5.62
CA VAL A 73 10.13 5.25 4.39
C VAL A 73 9.48 3.86 4.46
N ALA A 74 10.17 2.87 5.02
CA ALA A 74 9.61 1.53 5.20
C ALA A 74 8.44 1.54 6.18
N LYS A 75 8.59 2.27 7.32
CA LYS A 75 7.48 2.45 8.29
C LYS A 75 6.27 3.11 7.65
N ALA A 76 6.48 4.17 6.86
CA ALA A 76 5.41 4.87 6.17
C ALA A 76 4.59 3.91 5.30
N TYR A 77 5.25 3.12 4.45
CA TYR A 77 4.58 2.10 3.65
C TYR A 77 3.96 0.98 4.51
N GLY A 78 4.62 0.57 5.58
CA GLY A 78 4.09 -0.43 6.51
C GLY A 78 2.75 -0.01 7.13
N TYR A 79 2.63 1.23 7.59
CA TYR A 79 1.37 1.78 8.09
C TYR A 79 0.31 1.90 7.00
N LEU A 80 0.68 2.38 5.81
CA LEU A 80 -0.24 2.48 4.67
C LEU A 80 -0.86 1.13 4.31
N LEU A 81 -0.02 0.10 4.20
CA LEU A 81 -0.44 -1.26 3.86
C LEU A 81 -1.23 -1.93 4.98
N ARG A 82 -0.90 -1.64 6.25
CA ARG A 82 -1.69 -2.14 7.39
C ARG A 82 -3.08 -1.54 7.43
N ALA A 83 -3.21 -0.27 7.13
CA ALA A 83 -4.51 0.38 7.00
C ALA A 83 -5.38 -0.31 5.94
N GLY A 84 -4.82 -0.56 4.74
CA GLY A 84 -5.52 -1.30 3.68
C GLY A 84 -5.91 -2.73 4.07
N LEU A 85 -5.05 -3.42 4.83
CA LEU A 85 -5.34 -4.77 5.32
C LEU A 85 -6.49 -4.77 6.35
N SER A 86 -6.60 -3.71 7.18
CA SER A 86 -7.62 -3.57 8.22
C SER A 86 -8.98 -3.12 7.69
N GLY A 87 -9.08 -2.68 6.45
CA GLY A 87 -10.29 -2.09 5.83
C GLY A 87 -11.54 -2.98 5.86
N ARG A 88 -11.40 -4.27 6.19
CA ARG A 88 -12.51 -5.24 6.27
C ARG A 88 -13.08 -5.47 7.67
N GLY A 89 -12.55 -4.82 8.70
CA GLY A 89 -12.82 -5.25 10.09
C GLY A 89 -13.54 -4.25 10.99
N GLY A 90 -14.12 -3.17 10.47
CA GLY A 90 -14.91 -2.23 11.28
C GLY A 90 -14.11 -1.41 12.31
N MET A 91 -12.78 -1.34 12.18
CA MET A 91 -11.90 -0.55 13.05
C MET A 91 -11.49 0.77 12.38
N GLU A 92 -12.48 1.55 11.94
CA GLU A 92 -12.28 2.81 11.20
C GLU A 92 -11.23 3.73 11.86
N LYS A 93 -11.34 3.94 13.18
CA LYS A 93 -10.37 4.74 13.93
C LYS A 93 -8.93 4.23 13.76
N LYS A 94 -8.72 2.92 13.80
CA LYS A 94 -7.37 2.33 13.63
C LYS A 94 -6.85 2.51 12.21
N ILE A 95 -7.73 2.42 11.23
CA ILE A 95 -7.39 2.66 9.81
C ILE A 95 -6.94 4.11 9.64
N ILE A 96 -7.70 5.07 10.16
CA ILE A 96 -7.38 6.50 10.11
C ILE A 96 -6.07 6.79 10.86
N ASP A 97 -5.86 6.22 12.04
CA ASP A 97 -4.61 6.39 12.81
C ASP A 97 -3.39 5.88 12.03
N ASP A 98 -3.50 4.73 11.36
CA ASP A 98 -2.41 4.18 10.55
C ASP A 98 -2.15 5.04 9.30
N LEU A 99 -3.19 5.51 8.62
CA LEU A 99 -3.07 6.41 7.47
C LEU A 99 -2.45 7.75 7.86
N ALA A 100 -2.85 8.32 9.00
CA ALA A 100 -2.30 9.57 9.52
C ALA A 100 -0.80 9.43 9.85
N ARG A 101 -0.38 8.32 10.48
CA ARG A 101 1.04 8.02 10.71
C ARG A 101 1.80 7.87 9.40
N SER A 102 1.23 7.18 8.43
CA SER A 102 1.82 7.02 7.10
C SER A 102 2.02 8.37 6.42
N SER A 103 0.98 9.22 6.41
CA SER A 103 1.05 10.57 5.82
C SER A 103 2.13 11.42 6.49
N SER A 104 2.18 11.47 7.83
CA SER A 104 3.20 12.22 8.57
C SER A 104 4.62 11.78 8.19
N HIS A 105 4.88 10.46 8.15
CA HIS A 105 6.19 9.96 7.75
C HIS A 105 6.55 10.31 6.30
N PHE A 106 5.59 10.25 5.37
CA PHE A 106 5.83 10.66 3.98
C PHE A 106 6.07 12.16 3.85
N ASP A 107 5.37 12.99 4.62
CA ASP A 107 5.58 14.45 4.63
C ASP A 107 6.97 14.83 5.17
N GLU A 108 7.42 14.19 6.26
CA GLU A 108 8.78 14.35 6.81
C GLU A 108 9.87 13.99 5.78
N LEU A 109 9.58 13.07 4.87
CA LEU A 109 10.47 12.63 3.79
C LEU A 109 10.30 13.43 2.49
N ALA A 110 9.48 14.47 2.48
CA ALA A 110 9.09 15.23 1.28
C ALA A 110 8.47 14.37 0.15
N MET A 111 7.90 13.22 0.48
CA MET A 111 7.22 12.30 -0.46
C MET A 111 5.75 12.70 -0.62
N LYS A 112 5.50 13.90 -1.11
CA LYS A 112 4.17 14.55 -1.16
C LYS A 112 3.09 13.74 -1.86
N LEU A 113 3.43 13.03 -2.95
CA LEU A 113 2.48 12.15 -3.64
C LEU A 113 2.02 10.98 -2.75
N CYS A 114 2.93 10.36 -2.02
CA CYS A 114 2.58 9.26 -1.12
C CYS A 114 1.78 9.75 0.10
N ALA A 115 2.11 10.92 0.64
CA ALA A 115 1.33 11.59 1.69
C ALA A 115 -0.10 11.91 1.20
N SER A 116 -0.22 12.45 -0.02
CA SER A 116 -1.53 12.70 -0.63
C SER A 116 -2.34 11.42 -0.84
N ALA A 117 -1.69 10.30 -1.17
CA ALA A 117 -2.37 9.01 -1.27
C ALA A 117 -2.94 8.54 0.08
N ALA A 118 -2.17 8.67 1.17
CA ALA A 118 -2.64 8.34 2.51
C ALA A 118 -3.83 9.23 2.93
N ASN A 119 -3.73 10.55 2.70
CA ASN A 119 -4.79 11.52 3.02
C ASN A 119 -6.05 11.29 2.18
N ALA A 120 -5.91 10.93 0.91
CA ALA A 120 -7.05 10.56 0.07
C ALA A 120 -7.79 9.31 0.61
N ARG A 121 -7.05 8.33 1.16
CA ARG A 121 -7.65 7.16 1.82
C ARG A 121 -8.33 7.52 3.14
N ILE A 122 -7.78 8.45 3.93
CA ILE A 122 -8.48 8.96 5.13
C ILE A 122 -9.83 9.53 4.73
N ALA A 123 -9.87 10.44 3.77
CA ALA A 123 -11.12 11.05 3.32
C ALA A 123 -12.14 10.02 2.79
N GLN A 124 -11.69 8.96 2.11
CA GLN A 124 -12.55 7.86 1.67
C GLN A 124 -13.14 7.07 2.86
N VAL A 125 -12.33 6.79 3.89
CA VAL A 125 -12.79 6.09 5.10
C VAL A 125 -13.81 6.93 5.84
N GLU A 126 -13.53 8.22 6.07
CA GLU A 126 -14.42 9.16 6.80
C GLU A 126 -15.76 9.39 6.09
N THR A 127 -15.78 9.36 4.76
CA THR A 127 -17.01 9.60 3.97
C THR A 127 -17.77 8.32 3.64
N GLY A 128 -17.22 7.14 3.94
CA GLY A 128 -17.77 5.86 3.51
C GLY A 128 -17.84 5.69 1.99
N GLN A 129 -17.12 6.55 1.25
CA GLN A 129 -17.13 6.49 -0.21
C GLN A 129 -16.29 5.32 -0.71
N THR A 130 -16.81 4.60 -1.71
CA THR A 130 -16.06 3.57 -2.41
C THR A 130 -14.88 4.17 -3.18
N SER A 131 -13.91 3.33 -3.53
CA SER A 131 -12.64 3.72 -4.17
C SER A 131 -12.74 4.54 -5.47
N MET A 132 -13.93 4.81 -5.98
CA MET A 132 -14.17 5.47 -7.27
C MET A 132 -14.38 6.99 -7.19
N SER A 133 -14.48 7.59 -5.99
CA SER A 133 -14.61 9.04 -5.85
C SER A 133 -13.57 9.62 -4.91
N LEU A 134 -12.47 10.07 -5.49
CA LEU A 134 -11.47 10.84 -4.75
C LEU A 134 -11.96 12.27 -4.53
N PRO A 135 -11.70 12.87 -3.35
CA PRO A 135 -11.93 14.29 -3.15
C PRO A 135 -11.20 15.12 -4.21
N GLU A 136 -11.87 16.13 -4.77
CA GLU A 136 -11.40 16.88 -5.92
C GLU A 136 -10.02 17.53 -5.73
N GLY A 137 -9.70 17.96 -4.51
CA GLY A 137 -8.40 18.52 -4.17
C GLY A 137 -7.25 17.52 -4.36
N HIS A 138 -7.43 16.26 -3.99
CA HIS A 138 -6.43 15.21 -4.18
C HIS A 138 -6.28 14.84 -5.65
N LEU A 139 -7.40 14.76 -6.40
CA LEU A 139 -7.39 14.54 -7.85
C LEU A 139 -6.59 15.62 -8.58
N THR A 140 -6.87 16.87 -8.27
CA THR A 140 -6.20 18.03 -8.87
C THR A 140 -4.71 18.04 -8.59
N PHE A 141 -4.32 17.78 -7.34
CA PHE A 141 -2.91 17.67 -6.96
C PHE A 141 -2.21 16.53 -7.72
N MET A 142 -2.76 15.32 -7.72
CA MET A 142 -2.15 14.17 -8.41
C MET A 142 -2.01 14.43 -9.92
N LYS A 143 -3.02 15.05 -10.56
CA LYS A 143 -2.95 15.43 -11.98
C LYS A 143 -1.86 16.46 -12.25
N LYS A 144 -1.70 17.47 -11.38
CA LYS A 144 -0.64 18.47 -11.46
C LYS A 144 0.75 17.83 -11.37
N GLU A 145 0.90 16.79 -10.55
CA GLU A 145 2.13 16.01 -10.42
C GLU A 145 2.32 14.97 -11.55
N GLY A 146 1.51 15.03 -12.62
CA GLY A 146 1.66 14.19 -13.81
C GLY A 146 0.97 12.82 -13.75
N ILE A 147 0.17 12.55 -12.72
CA ILE A 147 -0.58 11.29 -12.62
C ILE A 147 -1.80 11.34 -13.55
N ARG A 148 -1.76 10.60 -14.65
CA ARG A 148 -2.84 10.59 -15.65
C ARG A 148 -4.10 9.87 -15.19
N GLN A 149 -3.99 8.86 -14.34
CA GLN A 149 -5.10 8.03 -13.83
C GLN A 149 -5.00 7.95 -12.30
N PRO A 150 -5.43 9.00 -11.55
CA PRO A 150 -5.26 9.08 -10.11
C PRO A 150 -5.85 7.90 -9.33
N GLU A 151 -7.06 7.43 -9.69
CA GLU A 151 -7.70 6.31 -9.00
C GLU A 151 -6.90 5.01 -9.18
N LYS A 152 -6.45 4.71 -10.39
CA LYS A 152 -5.62 3.52 -10.63
C LYS A 152 -4.26 3.61 -9.93
N TRP A 153 -3.68 4.80 -9.94
CA TRP A 153 -2.42 5.06 -9.23
C TRP A 153 -2.61 4.89 -7.72
N LEU A 154 -3.70 5.43 -7.16
CA LEU A 154 -4.03 5.29 -5.75
C LEU A 154 -4.21 3.81 -5.37
N ASN A 155 -4.92 3.02 -6.18
CA ASN A 155 -5.10 1.59 -5.94
C ASN A 155 -3.77 0.80 -6.04
N LEU A 156 -2.82 1.26 -6.85
CA LEU A 156 -1.49 0.69 -6.94
C LEU A 156 -0.63 1.02 -5.69
N VAL A 157 -0.66 2.28 -5.24
CA VAL A 157 0.18 2.76 -4.13
C VAL A 157 -0.39 2.38 -2.78
N ALA A 158 -1.70 2.50 -2.61
CA ALA A 158 -2.45 2.25 -1.39
C ALA A 158 -3.61 1.28 -1.65
N PRO A 159 -3.34 -0.02 -1.91
CA PRO A 159 -4.36 -1.05 -2.14
C PRO A 159 -5.12 -1.41 -0.86
N GLY A 160 -6.21 -2.19 -0.99
CA GLY A 160 -6.96 -2.75 0.13
C GLY A 160 -8.21 -1.97 0.53
N PHE A 161 -8.58 -0.94 -0.23
CA PHE A 161 -9.72 -0.07 0.07
C PHE A 161 -10.91 -0.22 -0.91
N ASN A 162 -10.90 -1.24 -1.77
CA ASN A 162 -11.99 -1.44 -2.75
C ASN A 162 -13.29 -1.96 -2.13
N ARG A 163 -13.28 -2.36 -0.86
CA ARG A 163 -14.40 -2.97 -0.14
C ARG A 163 -14.61 -2.31 1.22
N LEU A 164 -14.48 -0.99 1.28
CA LEU A 164 -14.99 -0.22 2.40
C LEU A 164 -16.51 -0.23 2.31
N VAL A 165 -17.15 -1.20 2.93
CA VAL A 165 -18.61 -1.27 3.19
C VAL A 165 -18.81 -1.74 4.60
#